data_e26b409214668c48c145354c3992a2b3
#
_entry.id   e26b409214668c48c145354c3992a2b3
#
_cell.length_a   1.000
_cell.length_b   1.000
_cell.length_c   1.000
_cell.angle_alpha   90.00
_cell.angle_beta   90.00
_cell.angle_gamma   90.00
#
_symmetry.space_group_name_H-M   'P 1'
#
loop_
_entity.id
_entity.type
_entity.pdbx_description
1 polymer ?
#
loop_
_entity_poly.entity_id
_entity_poly.type
_entity_poly.pdbx_seq_one_letter_code
_entity_poly.pdbx_strand_id
1 'polypeptide(L)'
;CVGYVIPAAKGYEDEMGEPRMVKTPWYDEDIPFVEAAEIGTEKVIRDHSTIGIVVTTDGSIGDITRNNYIEAENEVISELKEIGKPFIVLLNSAHPTLPETERLAEKLKEEHNVPVIPISAETMNEKDVYNILKEALYEFPVLNVKVDIPDWIGTLNPNHPIKKVYIDQIRECVVEVDKLRDIDSINKHFKQCDQIEKAYMSNV
;
A
#
# COMPACT_ATOMS: atom_id res chain seq x y z
N CYS A 1 11.62 -12.67 -2.18
CA CYS A 1 11.82 -11.50 -1.32
C CYS A 1 13.09 -10.79 -1.74
N VAL A 2 13.04 -9.51 -1.73
CA VAL A 2 14.14 -8.58 -1.98
C VAL A 2 14.19 -7.58 -0.82
N GLY A 3 15.26 -6.83 -0.67
CA GLY A 3 15.33 -5.90 0.44
C GLY A 3 16.60 -5.09 0.44
N TYR A 4 16.62 -4.09 1.27
CA TYR A 4 17.73 -3.19 1.52
C TYR A 4 18.55 -3.68 2.71
N VAL A 5 19.85 -3.38 2.67
CA VAL A 5 20.74 -3.67 3.80
C VAL A 5 20.55 -2.57 4.84
N ILE A 6 20.32 -2.99 6.08
CA ILE A 6 20.14 -2.06 7.21
C ILE A 6 21.43 -1.97 8.04
N PRO A 7 21.72 -0.85 8.70
CA PRO A 7 22.80 -0.74 9.68
C PRO A 7 22.72 -1.86 10.72
N ALA A 8 23.87 -2.35 11.15
CA ALA A 8 24.01 -3.49 12.07
C ALA A 8 23.59 -4.87 11.52
N ALA A 9 23.15 -5.00 10.25
CA ALA A 9 23.02 -6.29 9.62
C ALA A 9 24.40 -6.96 9.49
N LYS A 10 24.38 -8.30 9.41
CA LYS A 10 25.63 -9.06 9.24
C LYS A 10 25.65 -9.74 7.87
N GLY A 11 26.84 -9.92 7.32
CA GLY A 11 27.05 -10.73 6.12
C GLY A 11 27.15 -9.97 4.79
N TYR A 12 27.11 -8.63 4.80
CA TYR A 12 27.40 -7.79 3.64
C TYR A 12 28.88 -7.40 3.52
N GLU A 13 29.67 -7.68 4.56
CA GLU A 13 31.12 -7.56 4.59
C GLU A 13 31.73 -8.95 4.74
N ASP A 14 32.99 -9.11 4.31
CA ASP A 14 33.80 -10.30 4.52
C ASP A 14 34.47 -10.29 5.92
N GLU A 15 35.30 -11.31 6.21
CA GLU A 15 36.01 -11.44 7.48
C GLU A 15 37.04 -10.33 7.72
N MET A 16 37.44 -9.59 6.66
CA MET A 16 38.40 -8.48 6.71
C MET A 16 37.71 -7.10 6.78
N GLY A 17 36.37 -7.05 6.75
CA GLY A 17 35.60 -5.81 6.73
C GLY A 17 35.53 -5.16 5.35
N GLU A 18 35.90 -5.88 4.28
CA GLU A 18 35.75 -5.40 2.92
C GLU A 18 34.33 -5.75 2.38
N PRO A 19 33.76 -4.92 1.47
CA PRO A 19 32.48 -5.21 0.88
C PRO A 19 32.43 -6.57 0.21
N ARG A 20 31.47 -7.41 0.59
CA ARG A 20 31.26 -8.72 -0.04
C ARG A 20 30.82 -8.53 -1.49
N MET A 21 31.64 -9.03 -2.42
CA MET A 21 31.38 -9.00 -3.86
C MET A 21 30.49 -10.16 -4.27
N VAL A 22 29.53 -9.91 -5.16
CA VAL A 22 28.56 -10.92 -5.66
C VAL A 22 28.36 -10.78 -7.16
N LYS A 23 28.13 -11.92 -7.81
CA LYS A 23 27.79 -11.98 -9.22
C LYS A 23 26.30 -11.79 -9.41
N THR A 24 25.92 -10.94 -10.34
CA THR A 24 24.51 -10.69 -10.66
C THR A 24 24.23 -10.99 -12.13
N PRO A 25 22.97 -11.27 -12.51
CA PRO A 25 22.61 -11.48 -13.91
C PRO A 25 22.67 -10.19 -14.76
N TRP A 26 22.84 -9.03 -14.16
CA TRP A 26 22.75 -7.72 -14.82
C TRP A 26 24.11 -7.11 -15.18
N TYR A 27 25.19 -7.61 -14.58
CA TYR A 27 26.56 -7.13 -14.79
C TYR A 27 27.51 -8.29 -15.05
N ASP A 28 28.48 -8.08 -15.94
CA ASP A 28 29.51 -9.07 -16.23
C ASP A 28 30.55 -9.17 -15.11
N GLU A 29 30.77 -8.08 -14.38
CA GLU A 29 31.69 -7.99 -13.25
C GLU A 29 30.93 -8.19 -11.92
N ASP A 30 31.71 -8.64 -10.91
CA ASP A 30 31.16 -8.74 -9.54
C ASP A 30 30.99 -7.34 -8.96
N ILE A 31 29.86 -7.11 -8.28
CA ILE A 31 29.51 -5.84 -7.64
C ILE A 31 29.33 -6.03 -6.12
N PRO A 32 29.42 -4.97 -5.32
CA PRO A 32 29.15 -5.05 -3.88
C PRO A 32 27.74 -5.61 -3.58
N PHE A 33 27.64 -6.45 -2.57
CA PHE A 33 26.36 -7.06 -2.16
C PHE A 33 25.24 -6.04 -1.88
N VAL A 34 25.59 -4.90 -1.26
CA VAL A 34 24.65 -3.82 -0.98
C VAL A 34 24.05 -3.28 -2.27
N GLU A 35 24.90 -2.93 -3.24
CA GLU A 35 24.50 -2.44 -4.56
C GLU A 35 23.66 -3.48 -5.32
N ALA A 36 24.07 -4.75 -5.25
CA ALA A 36 23.31 -5.85 -5.86
C ALA A 36 21.92 -6.02 -5.25
N ALA A 37 21.78 -5.81 -3.93
CA ALA A 37 20.51 -5.87 -3.23
C ALA A 37 19.56 -4.72 -3.63
N GLU A 38 20.07 -3.50 -3.74
CA GLU A 38 19.34 -2.32 -4.20
C GLU A 38 18.83 -2.49 -5.63
N ILE A 39 19.73 -2.77 -6.57
CA ILE A 39 19.38 -2.98 -7.99
C ILE A 39 18.40 -4.14 -8.16
N GLY A 40 18.62 -5.25 -7.43
CA GLY A 40 17.73 -6.41 -7.47
C GLY A 40 16.34 -6.08 -6.93
N THR A 41 16.27 -5.27 -5.89
CA THR A 41 14.99 -4.82 -5.28
C THR A 41 14.24 -3.90 -6.25
N GLU A 42 14.92 -2.90 -6.81
CA GLU A 42 14.31 -2.00 -7.79
C GLU A 42 13.76 -2.78 -9.00
N LYS A 43 14.55 -3.67 -9.58
CA LYS A 43 14.13 -4.48 -10.75
C LYS A 43 12.93 -5.37 -10.44
N VAL A 44 12.91 -6.03 -9.29
CA VAL A 44 11.78 -6.88 -8.89
C VAL A 44 10.52 -6.03 -8.67
N ILE A 45 10.64 -4.89 -8.01
CA ILE A 45 9.53 -3.98 -7.79
C ILE A 45 9.01 -3.45 -9.12
N ARG A 46 9.89 -2.93 -9.97
CA ARG A 46 9.52 -2.26 -11.21
C ARG A 46 8.98 -3.23 -12.27
N ASP A 47 9.67 -4.34 -12.49
CA ASP A 47 9.45 -5.20 -13.66
C ASP A 47 8.58 -6.43 -13.37
N HIS A 48 8.60 -6.94 -12.12
CA HIS A 48 8.03 -8.25 -11.81
C HIS A 48 6.90 -8.24 -10.76
N SER A 49 6.66 -7.12 -10.08
CA SER A 49 5.58 -7.05 -9.08
C SER A 49 4.38 -6.27 -9.59
N THR A 50 3.18 -6.70 -9.21
CA THR A 50 1.93 -5.96 -9.44
C THR A 50 1.56 -5.16 -8.20
N ILE A 51 1.95 -5.64 -7.03
CA ILE A 51 1.69 -5.04 -5.73
C ILE A 51 2.91 -5.21 -4.83
N GLY A 52 3.16 -4.23 -3.96
CA GLY A 52 4.21 -4.26 -2.95
C GLY A 52 3.67 -4.64 -1.57
N ILE A 53 4.45 -5.42 -0.82
CA ILE A 53 4.26 -5.60 0.62
C ILE A 53 5.59 -5.27 1.27
N VAL A 54 5.67 -4.11 1.90
CA VAL A 54 6.84 -3.70 2.69
C VAL A 54 6.74 -4.33 4.06
N VAL A 55 7.79 -5.02 4.48
CA VAL A 55 7.84 -5.60 5.84
C VAL A 55 8.90 -4.86 6.64
N THR A 56 8.48 -4.26 7.72
CA THR A 56 9.34 -3.61 8.71
C THR A 56 9.04 -4.15 10.11
N THR A 57 9.74 -3.66 11.14
CA THR A 57 9.56 -4.16 12.51
C THR A 57 9.59 -3.01 13.52
N ASP A 58 8.97 -3.22 14.67
CA ASP A 58 9.07 -2.35 15.85
C ASP A 58 10.37 -2.56 16.64
N GLY A 59 11.24 -3.48 16.20
CA GLY A 59 12.48 -3.84 16.88
C GLY A 59 12.33 -4.92 17.95
N SER A 60 11.14 -5.48 18.13
CA SER A 60 10.90 -6.59 19.08
C SER A 60 11.31 -7.96 18.53
N ILE A 61 11.62 -8.02 17.22
CA ILE A 61 12.04 -9.23 16.52
C ILE A 61 13.56 -9.21 16.32
N GLY A 62 14.27 -10.08 16.99
CA GLY A 62 15.74 -10.19 16.90
C GLY A 62 16.51 -9.13 17.69
N ASP A 63 17.80 -8.98 17.38
CA ASP A 63 18.75 -8.19 18.15
C ASP A 63 18.94 -6.75 17.62
N ILE A 64 18.36 -6.42 16.47
CA ILE A 64 18.52 -5.12 15.81
C ILE A 64 17.40 -4.19 16.25
N THR A 65 17.77 -3.03 16.79
CA THR A 65 16.78 -2.05 17.29
C THR A 65 16.04 -1.33 16.17
N ARG A 66 14.84 -0.84 16.46
CA ARG A 66 13.95 -0.12 15.52
C ARG A 66 14.66 0.99 14.72
N ASN A 67 15.55 1.74 15.36
CA ASN A 67 16.22 2.88 14.71
C ASN A 67 17.05 2.49 13.48
N ASN A 68 17.55 1.26 13.42
CA ASN A 68 18.34 0.79 12.28
C ASN A 68 17.49 0.49 11.03
N TYR A 69 16.16 0.39 11.18
CA TYR A 69 15.25 0.09 10.06
C TYR A 69 14.68 1.35 9.39
N ILE A 70 14.69 2.51 10.10
CA ILE A 70 13.95 3.70 9.68
C ILE A 70 14.43 4.23 8.33
N GLU A 71 15.75 4.28 8.10
CA GLU A 71 16.32 4.82 6.86
C GLU A 71 15.92 3.95 5.65
N ALA A 72 16.18 2.66 5.71
CA ALA A 72 15.81 1.71 4.66
C ALA A 72 14.29 1.62 4.45
N GLU A 73 13.50 1.75 5.52
CA GLU A 73 12.04 1.79 5.44
C GLU A 73 11.56 3.01 4.64
N ASN A 74 12.09 4.19 4.94
CA ASN A 74 11.75 5.42 4.22
C ASN A 74 12.17 5.36 2.75
N GLU A 75 13.32 4.80 2.46
CA GLU A 75 13.85 4.62 1.10
C GLU A 75 12.93 3.73 0.27
N VAL A 76 12.61 2.52 0.76
CA VAL A 76 11.70 1.58 0.09
C VAL A 76 10.32 2.19 -0.15
N ILE A 77 9.77 2.86 0.86
CA ILE A 77 8.45 3.48 0.76
C ILE A 77 8.46 4.61 -0.28
N SER A 78 9.51 5.43 -0.30
CA SER A 78 9.66 6.51 -1.27
C SER A 78 9.77 5.99 -2.69
N GLU A 79 10.57 4.96 -2.89
CA GLU A 79 10.75 4.31 -4.19
C GLU A 79 9.44 3.70 -4.71
N LEU A 80 8.69 2.98 -3.87
CA LEU A 80 7.39 2.42 -4.24
C LEU A 80 6.39 3.49 -4.65
N LYS A 81 6.39 4.64 -3.96
CA LYS A 81 5.57 5.81 -4.33
C LYS A 81 5.98 6.41 -5.67
N GLU A 82 7.28 6.56 -5.94
CA GLU A 82 7.80 7.08 -7.21
C GLU A 82 7.45 6.16 -8.38
N ILE A 83 7.53 4.85 -8.18
CA ILE A 83 7.13 3.85 -9.18
C ILE A 83 5.61 3.85 -9.41
N GLY A 84 4.82 4.36 -8.46
CA GLY A 84 3.36 4.43 -8.54
C GLY A 84 2.66 3.07 -8.41
N LYS A 85 3.31 2.08 -7.79
CA LYS A 85 2.69 0.77 -7.54
C LYS A 85 1.89 0.77 -6.24
N PRO A 86 0.74 0.08 -6.21
CA PRO A 86 0.00 -0.10 -4.98
C PRO A 86 0.80 -0.93 -3.98
N PHE A 87 0.85 -0.53 -2.73
CA PHE A 87 1.54 -1.28 -1.67
C PHE A 87 0.95 -1.02 -0.29
N ILE A 88 1.25 -1.92 0.62
CA ILE A 88 0.95 -1.81 2.05
C ILE A 88 2.21 -2.07 2.86
N VAL A 89 2.19 -1.66 4.12
CA VAL A 89 3.28 -1.90 5.08
C VAL A 89 2.80 -2.87 6.15
N LEU A 90 3.58 -3.90 6.41
CA LEU A 90 3.40 -4.81 7.55
C LEU A 90 4.42 -4.47 8.62
N LEU A 91 3.93 -4.09 9.79
CA LEU A 91 4.77 -3.87 10.97
C LEU A 91 4.86 -5.17 11.76
N ASN A 92 5.95 -5.92 11.54
CA ASN A 92 6.18 -7.20 12.23
C ASN A 92 6.65 -6.97 13.66
N SER A 93 5.89 -7.48 14.61
CA SER A 93 6.11 -7.35 16.04
C SER A 93 5.89 -8.68 16.76
N ALA A 94 6.65 -8.92 17.81
CA ALA A 94 6.39 -10.02 18.74
C ALA A 94 5.04 -9.83 19.48
N HIS A 95 4.58 -8.57 19.57
CA HIS A 95 3.37 -8.21 20.31
C HIS A 95 2.52 -7.19 19.53
N PRO A 96 1.89 -7.58 18.40
CA PRO A 96 1.22 -6.66 17.47
C PRO A 96 0.02 -5.91 18.06
N THR A 97 -0.56 -6.42 19.15
CA THR A 97 -1.73 -5.84 19.82
C THR A 97 -1.37 -4.92 21.01
N LEU A 98 -0.08 -4.70 21.28
CA LEU A 98 0.31 -3.74 22.31
C LEU A 98 0.02 -2.29 21.86
N PRO A 99 -0.44 -1.43 22.79
CA PRO A 99 -0.73 -0.03 22.48
C PRO A 99 0.46 0.74 21.89
N GLU A 100 1.68 0.35 22.19
CA GLU A 100 2.91 0.95 21.64
C GLU A 100 3.09 0.58 20.16
N THR A 101 2.86 -0.68 19.80
CA THR A 101 2.93 -1.17 18.42
C THR A 101 1.81 -0.57 17.58
N GLU A 102 0.60 -0.47 18.11
CA GLU A 102 -0.54 0.17 17.44
C GLU A 102 -0.29 1.66 17.19
N ARG A 103 0.27 2.39 18.18
CA ARG A 103 0.65 3.81 18.02
C ARG A 103 1.74 4.00 16.96
N LEU A 104 2.72 3.09 16.92
CA LEU A 104 3.75 3.13 15.89
C LEU A 104 3.17 2.89 14.50
N ALA A 105 2.28 1.90 14.37
CA ALA A 105 1.59 1.62 13.11
C ALA A 105 0.76 2.83 12.62
N GLU A 106 0.01 3.47 13.52
CA GLU A 106 -0.78 4.66 13.16
C GLU A 106 0.11 5.85 12.79
N LYS A 107 1.21 6.07 13.53
CA LYS A 107 2.20 7.09 13.18
C LYS A 107 2.77 6.87 11.77
N LEU A 108 3.20 5.66 11.45
CA LEU A 108 3.73 5.33 10.12
C LEU A 108 2.68 5.50 9.01
N LYS A 109 1.44 5.12 9.31
CA LYS A 109 0.31 5.31 8.39
C LYS A 109 0.05 6.79 8.09
N GLU A 110 0.06 7.65 9.11
CA GLU A 110 -0.10 9.10 8.94
C GLU A 110 1.10 9.71 8.19
N GLU A 111 2.33 9.34 8.57
CA GLU A 111 3.56 9.85 7.98
C GLU A 111 3.69 9.51 6.50
N HIS A 112 3.39 8.28 6.15
CA HIS A 112 3.54 7.80 4.79
C HIS A 112 2.25 7.83 3.95
N ASN A 113 1.10 8.06 4.56
CA ASN A 113 -0.22 7.99 3.91
C ASN A 113 -0.43 6.66 3.16
N VAL A 114 -0.09 5.54 3.82
CA VAL A 114 -0.26 4.18 3.31
C VAL A 114 -0.80 3.28 4.41
N PRO A 115 -1.50 2.19 4.10
CA PRO A 115 -1.92 1.23 5.12
C PRO A 115 -0.73 0.60 5.83
N VAL A 116 -0.78 0.59 7.15
CA VAL A 116 0.20 -0.10 8.01
C VAL A 116 -0.55 -1.09 8.89
N ILE A 117 -0.19 -2.36 8.81
CA ILE A 117 -0.86 -3.45 9.52
C ILE A 117 0.14 -4.05 10.51
N PRO A 118 -0.08 -3.91 11.82
CA PRO A 118 0.72 -4.63 12.81
C PRO A 118 0.37 -6.12 12.78
N ILE A 119 1.38 -6.96 12.66
CA ILE A 119 1.25 -8.42 12.62
C ILE A 119 2.36 -9.09 13.43
N SER A 120 2.16 -10.36 13.75
CA SER A 120 3.24 -11.26 14.13
C SER A 120 3.40 -12.31 13.03
N ALA A 121 4.50 -12.25 12.30
CA ALA A 121 4.76 -13.21 11.22
C ALA A 121 4.89 -14.66 11.75
N GLU A 122 5.32 -14.82 13.00
CA GLU A 122 5.47 -16.13 13.65
C GLU A 122 4.11 -16.79 13.97
N THR A 123 3.12 -15.98 14.39
CA THR A 123 1.81 -16.49 14.82
C THR A 123 0.68 -16.19 13.85
N MET A 124 1.01 -15.65 12.67
CA MET A 124 0.05 -15.27 11.63
C MET A 124 -0.82 -16.44 11.21
N ASN A 125 -2.12 -16.21 11.15
CA ASN A 125 -3.13 -17.20 10.78
C ASN A 125 -3.82 -16.84 9.45
N GLU A 126 -4.74 -17.69 9.00
CA GLU A 126 -5.46 -17.52 7.74
C GLU A 126 -6.26 -16.19 7.67
N LYS A 127 -6.82 -15.73 8.79
CA LYS A 127 -7.56 -14.44 8.82
C LYS A 127 -6.62 -13.26 8.64
N ASP A 128 -5.43 -13.33 9.20
CA ASP A 128 -4.42 -12.28 9.05
C ASP A 128 -3.97 -12.19 7.59
N VAL A 129 -3.73 -13.33 6.95
CA VAL A 129 -3.39 -13.39 5.51
C VAL A 129 -4.53 -12.82 4.67
N TYR A 130 -5.78 -13.19 4.95
CA TYR A 130 -6.93 -12.65 4.25
C TYR A 130 -7.03 -11.12 4.39
N ASN A 131 -6.82 -10.60 5.61
CA ASN A 131 -6.86 -9.17 5.86
C ASN A 131 -5.74 -8.42 5.12
N ILE A 132 -4.52 -8.97 5.12
CA ILE A 132 -3.38 -8.41 4.38
C ILE A 132 -3.71 -8.33 2.89
N LEU A 133 -4.20 -9.41 2.29
CA LEU A 133 -4.56 -9.43 0.87
C LEU A 133 -5.70 -8.47 0.54
N LYS A 134 -6.70 -8.37 1.42
CA LYS A 134 -7.82 -7.45 1.28
C LYS A 134 -7.34 -5.99 1.29
N GLU A 135 -6.55 -5.60 2.30
CA GLU A 135 -6.01 -4.25 2.40
C GLU A 135 -5.09 -3.91 1.20
N ALA A 136 -4.32 -4.90 0.76
CA ALA A 136 -3.47 -4.75 -0.42
C ALA A 136 -4.29 -4.51 -1.70
N LEU A 137 -5.40 -5.24 -1.89
CA LEU A 137 -6.31 -5.02 -3.02
C LEU A 137 -6.97 -3.64 -2.98
N TYR A 138 -7.27 -3.12 -1.80
CA TYR A 138 -7.86 -1.79 -1.66
C TYR A 138 -6.93 -0.64 -2.07
N GLU A 139 -5.63 -0.88 -2.23
CA GLU A 139 -4.68 0.10 -2.74
C GLU A 139 -4.64 0.20 -4.28
N PHE A 140 -5.31 -0.71 -4.99
CA PHE A 140 -5.35 -0.61 -6.45
C PHE A 140 -6.08 0.65 -6.92
N PRO A 141 -5.55 1.31 -7.96
CA PRO A 141 -6.19 2.48 -8.54
C PRO A 141 -7.50 2.10 -9.23
N VAL A 142 -8.49 2.97 -9.12
CA VAL A 142 -9.75 2.85 -9.87
C VAL A 142 -9.56 3.46 -11.24
N LEU A 143 -9.63 2.63 -12.27
CA LEU A 143 -9.45 3.08 -13.65
C LEU A 143 -10.74 3.60 -14.28
N ASN A 144 -11.89 3.13 -13.83
CA ASN A 144 -13.18 3.49 -14.40
C ASN A 144 -14.30 3.31 -13.35
N VAL A 145 -15.19 4.27 -13.28
CA VAL A 145 -16.43 4.19 -12.49
C VAL A 145 -17.61 4.28 -13.45
N LYS A 146 -18.38 3.21 -13.56
CA LYS A 146 -19.62 3.20 -14.32
C LYS A 146 -20.80 3.43 -13.37
N VAL A 147 -21.58 4.47 -13.63
CA VAL A 147 -22.78 4.80 -12.84
C VAL A 147 -24.01 4.51 -13.70
N ASP A 148 -24.83 3.57 -13.25
CA ASP A 148 -26.12 3.29 -13.87
C ASP A 148 -27.20 4.12 -13.14
N ILE A 149 -27.88 4.97 -13.88
CA ILE A 149 -28.99 5.80 -13.39
C ILE A 149 -30.30 5.32 -14.01
N PRO A 150 -31.46 5.53 -13.36
CA PRO A 150 -32.76 5.17 -13.93
C PRO A 150 -32.98 5.81 -15.30
N ASP A 151 -33.49 5.04 -16.27
CA ASP A 151 -33.68 5.46 -17.66
C ASP A 151 -34.50 6.74 -17.82
N TRP A 152 -35.50 6.95 -16.95
CA TRP A 152 -36.35 8.13 -16.98
C TRP A 152 -35.55 9.43 -16.72
N ILE A 153 -34.48 9.37 -15.90
CA ILE A 153 -33.58 10.54 -15.69
C ILE A 153 -32.83 10.88 -16.98
N GLY A 154 -32.45 9.85 -17.75
CA GLY A 154 -31.83 10.01 -19.07
C GLY A 154 -32.70 10.80 -20.04
N THR A 155 -34.02 10.58 -19.99
CA THR A 155 -35.00 11.25 -20.90
C THR A 155 -35.31 12.69 -20.52
N LEU A 156 -34.98 13.13 -19.31
CA LEU A 156 -35.21 14.53 -18.88
C LEU A 156 -34.34 15.50 -19.68
N ASN A 157 -34.88 16.72 -19.84
CA ASN A 157 -34.11 17.84 -20.44
C ASN A 157 -32.79 18.06 -19.65
N PRO A 158 -31.65 18.32 -20.30
CA PRO A 158 -30.37 18.58 -19.63
C PRO A 158 -30.44 19.64 -18.54
N ASN A 159 -31.32 20.62 -18.65
CA ASN A 159 -31.52 21.68 -17.67
C ASN A 159 -32.55 21.35 -16.56
N HIS A 160 -33.13 20.16 -16.57
CA HIS A 160 -34.11 19.77 -15.57
C HIS A 160 -33.46 19.72 -14.17
N PRO A 161 -34.05 20.33 -13.12
CA PRO A 161 -33.44 20.41 -11.78
C PRO A 161 -33.02 19.04 -11.23
N ILE A 162 -33.86 18.02 -11.33
CA ILE A 162 -33.58 16.68 -10.86
C ILE A 162 -32.36 16.09 -11.58
N LYS A 163 -32.30 16.22 -12.92
CA LYS A 163 -31.16 15.71 -13.70
C LYS A 163 -29.85 16.37 -13.29
N LYS A 164 -29.87 17.70 -13.08
CA LYS A 164 -28.71 18.45 -12.60
C LYS A 164 -28.23 17.92 -11.25
N VAL A 165 -29.12 17.76 -10.29
CA VAL A 165 -28.78 17.24 -8.97
C VAL A 165 -28.07 15.87 -9.09
N TYR A 166 -28.62 14.93 -9.86
CA TYR A 166 -28.00 13.62 -10.06
C TYR A 166 -26.61 13.72 -10.69
N ILE A 167 -26.46 14.50 -11.73
CA ILE A 167 -25.18 14.65 -12.43
C ILE A 167 -24.13 15.32 -11.53
N ASP A 168 -24.53 16.35 -10.79
CA ASP A 168 -23.60 17.08 -9.92
C ASP A 168 -23.16 16.20 -8.75
N GLN A 169 -24.07 15.43 -8.13
CA GLN A 169 -23.75 14.49 -7.08
C GLN A 169 -22.81 13.37 -7.58
N ILE A 170 -23.03 12.83 -8.78
CA ILE A 170 -22.15 11.83 -9.39
C ILE A 170 -20.76 12.42 -9.62
N ARG A 171 -20.66 13.65 -10.13
CA ARG A 171 -19.37 14.30 -10.37
C ARG A 171 -18.59 14.53 -9.09
N GLU A 172 -19.25 15.03 -8.06
CA GLU A 172 -18.64 15.27 -6.75
C GLU A 172 -18.07 13.96 -6.17
N CYS A 173 -18.84 12.87 -6.22
CA CYS A 173 -18.37 11.57 -5.74
C CYS A 173 -17.20 11.00 -6.50
N VAL A 174 -17.22 11.09 -7.84
CA VAL A 174 -16.21 10.43 -8.69
C VAL A 174 -14.86 11.14 -8.62
N VAL A 175 -14.84 12.45 -8.38
CA VAL A 175 -13.59 13.22 -8.25
C VAL A 175 -12.76 12.79 -7.03
N GLU A 176 -13.38 12.24 -6.00
CA GLU A 176 -12.72 11.83 -4.77
C GLU A 176 -12.23 10.37 -4.79
N VAL A 177 -12.40 9.64 -5.90
CA VAL A 177 -12.11 8.21 -6.00
C VAL A 177 -10.83 7.99 -6.78
N ASP A 178 -9.76 7.70 -6.07
CA ASP A 178 -8.47 7.31 -6.65
C ASP A 178 -8.21 5.81 -6.51
N LYS A 179 -8.60 5.21 -5.39
CA LYS A 179 -8.33 3.81 -5.06
C LYS A 179 -9.61 3.04 -4.74
N LEU A 180 -9.54 1.71 -4.78
CA LEU A 180 -10.68 0.85 -4.46
C LEU A 180 -11.24 1.09 -3.05
N ARG A 181 -10.42 1.48 -2.08
CA ARG A 181 -10.88 1.85 -0.72
C ARG A 181 -11.81 3.05 -0.69
N ASP A 182 -11.71 3.96 -1.68
CA ASP A 182 -12.50 5.19 -1.71
C ASP A 182 -13.93 4.94 -2.19
N ILE A 183 -14.20 3.76 -2.76
CA ILE A 183 -15.53 3.39 -3.27
C ILE A 183 -16.59 3.40 -2.16
N ASP A 184 -16.22 3.02 -0.93
CA ASP A 184 -17.14 3.07 0.21
C ASP A 184 -17.61 4.49 0.55
N SER A 185 -16.81 5.51 0.21
CA SER A 185 -17.18 6.92 0.38
C SER A 185 -18.32 7.33 -0.54
N ILE A 186 -18.37 6.81 -1.77
CA ILE A 186 -19.43 7.05 -2.75
C ILE A 186 -20.79 6.66 -2.17
N ASN A 187 -20.88 5.46 -1.60
CA ASN A 187 -22.14 4.99 -1.00
C ASN A 187 -22.57 5.85 0.19
N LYS A 188 -21.65 6.38 0.98
CA LYS A 188 -21.93 7.28 2.09
C LYS A 188 -22.44 8.63 1.58
N HIS A 189 -21.81 9.16 0.54
CA HIS A 189 -22.21 10.44 -0.07
C HIS A 189 -23.62 10.37 -0.63
N PHE A 190 -23.93 9.35 -1.43
CA PHE A 190 -25.27 9.19 -2.01
C PHE A 190 -26.36 9.00 -0.96
N LYS A 191 -26.07 8.37 0.18
CA LYS A 191 -27.04 8.23 1.29
C LYS A 191 -27.38 9.56 1.98
N GLN A 192 -26.56 10.58 1.80
CA GLN A 192 -26.80 11.93 2.35
C GLN A 192 -27.62 12.83 1.40
N CYS A 193 -27.86 12.38 0.17
CA CYS A 193 -28.64 13.11 -0.82
C CYS A 193 -30.13 12.76 -0.69
N ASP A 194 -30.96 13.72 -0.31
CA ASP A 194 -32.42 13.54 -0.13
C ASP A 194 -33.16 13.08 -1.40
N GLN A 195 -32.58 13.32 -2.59
CA GLN A 195 -33.14 12.92 -3.87
C GLN A 195 -32.76 11.50 -4.30
N ILE A 196 -31.88 10.84 -3.56
CA ILE A 196 -31.38 9.48 -3.88
C ILE A 196 -31.82 8.52 -2.78
N GLU A 197 -32.88 7.76 -3.02
CA GLU A 197 -33.39 6.80 -2.04
C GLU A 197 -32.44 5.63 -1.79
N LYS A 198 -31.81 5.12 -2.86
CA LYS A 198 -30.91 3.98 -2.79
C LYS A 198 -29.77 4.12 -3.78
N ALA A 199 -28.57 3.87 -3.30
CA ALA A 199 -27.38 3.63 -4.11
C ALA A 199 -26.70 2.34 -3.63
N TYR A 200 -26.28 1.48 -4.55
CA TYR A 200 -25.58 0.25 -4.23
C TYR A 200 -24.55 -0.06 -5.31
N MET A 201 -23.50 -0.72 -4.91
CA MET A 201 -22.47 -1.20 -5.80
C MET A 201 -22.88 -2.57 -6.34
N SER A 202 -22.85 -2.73 -7.66
CA SER A 202 -23.26 -3.97 -8.30
C SER A 202 -22.09 -4.91 -8.62
N ASN A 203 -20.92 -4.35 -8.98
CA ASN A 203 -19.70 -5.10 -9.28
C ASN A 203 -18.46 -4.26 -8.92
N VAL A 204 -17.39 -4.93 -8.52
CA VAL A 204 -16.04 -4.37 -8.34
C VAL A 204 -15.09 -5.10 -9.28
#